data_bf64adbbcb7df67bed3f29dafac5dc45
#
_entry.id   bf64adbbcb7df67bed3f29dafac5dc45
#
_cell.length_a   1.000
_cell.length_b   1.000
_cell.length_c   1.000
_cell.angle_alpha   90.00
_cell.angle_beta   90.00
_cell.angle_gamma   90.00
#
_symmetry.space_group_name_H-M   'P 1'
#
loop_
_entity.id
_entity.type
_entity.pdbx_description
1 polymer ?
#
loop_
_entity_poly.entity_id
_entity_poly.type
_entity_poly.pdbx_seq_one_letter_code
_entity_poly.pdbx_strand_id
1 'polypeptide(L)'
;MTMKAATYAVPAVEIISLLSGTSRMPALIRYLGALAAFAGAACFAASVYTMRDSWRAGIPEGDKTEIVTPGIYSMSRNPAFLGFDLVYIGLLLMFFNPVLLVFSIFAMLMLHMQILQEEKYMADTFGGEYEKYREHVYRYIGSKGRYGGNTNET
;
A
#
# COMPACT_ATOMS: atom_id res chain seq x y z
N MET A 1 6.35 12.97 -16.09
CA MET A 1 7.32 12.24 -15.24
C MET A 1 6.75 10.84 -15.06
N THR A 2 7.42 9.81 -15.53
CA THR A 2 6.90 8.44 -15.51
C THR A 2 6.87 7.91 -14.07
N MET A 3 5.89 7.05 -13.74
CA MET A 3 5.79 6.40 -12.42
C MET A 3 7.13 5.80 -11.96
N LYS A 4 7.91 5.24 -12.88
CA LYS A 4 9.27 4.72 -12.61
C LYS A 4 10.21 5.77 -12.01
N ALA A 5 10.16 7.03 -12.47
CA ALA A 5 11.01 8.08 -11.92
C ALA A 5 10.62 8.47 -10.48
N ALA A 6 9.33 8.47 -10.14
CA ALA A 6 8.86 8.71 -8.79
C ALA A 6 9.30 7.59 -7.83
N THR A 7 9.27 6.33 -8.28
CA THR A 7 9.70 5.15 -7.50
C THR A 7 11.16 5.23 -7.04
N TYR A 8 12.02 5.88 -7.80
CA TYR A 8 13.44 6.05 -7.44
C TYR A 8 13.74 7.39 -6.75
N ALA A 9 13.01 8.45 -7.10
CA ALA A 9 13.25 9.78 -6.54
C ALA A 9 12.88 9.87 -5.06
N VAL A 10 11.77 9.24 -4.64
CA VAL A 10 11.32 9.28 -3.24
C VAL A 10 12.31 8.62 -2.30
N PRO A 11 12.76 7.36 -2.50
CA PRO A 11 13.78 6.74 -1.66
C PRO A 11 15.10 7.51 -1.64
N ALA A 12 15.50 8.12 -2.76
CA ALA A 12 16.73 8.93 -2.81
C ALA A 12 16.62 10.17 -1.91
N VAL A 13 15.49 10.89 -1.96
CA VAL A 13 15.24 12.04 -1.07
C VAL A 13 15.15 11.61 0.40
N GLU A 14 14.55 10.46 0.68
CA GLU A 14 14.49 9.89 2.01
C GLU A 14 15.89 9.57 2.57
N ILE A 15 16.75 8.92 1.78
CA ILE A 15 18.13 8.63 2.17
C ILE A 15 18.91 9.92 2.43
N ILE A 16 18.80 10.93 1.56
CA ILE A 16 19.45 12.23 1.74
C ILE A 16 18.94 12.92 3.01
N SER A 17 17.64 12.84 3.29
CA SER A 17 17.03 13.41 4.50
C SER A 17 17.50 12.70 5.77
N LEU A 18 17.67 11.37 5.70
CA LEU A 18 18.27 10.56 6.77
C LEU A 18 19.69 10.99 7.08
N LEU A 19 20.52 11.16 6.05
CA LEU A 19 21.92 11.52 6.16
C LEU A 19 22.13 12.97 6.65
N SER A 20 21.21 13.87 6.34
CA SER A 20 21.30 15.28 6.74
C SER A 20 21.02 15.54 8.22
N GLY A 21 20.46 14.57 8.95
CA GLY A 21 20.27 14.62 10.40
C GLY A 21 19.42 15.79 10.92
N THR A 22 18.65 16.46 10.06
CA THR A 22 18.00 17.76 10.32
C THR A 22 16.64 17.70 11.01
N SER A 23 16.21 16.52 11.48
CA SER A 23 14.90 16.43 12.13
C SER A 23 14.87 17.19 13.45
N ARG A 24 14.05 18.25 13.48
CA ARG A 24 13.73 19.02 14.70
C ARG A 24 12.48 18.51 15.42
N MET A 25 11.97 17.35 15.03
CA MET A 25 10.77 16.77 15.66
C MET A 25 11.06 16.25 17.06
N PRO A 26 10.11 16.45 18.02
CA PRO A 26 10.19 15.87 19.35
C PRO A 26 10.41 14.35 19.30
N ALA A 27 11.16 13.81 20.26
CA ALA A 27 11.51 12.39 20.32
C ALA A 27 10.26 11.48 20.26
N LEU A 28 9.17 11.86 20.95
CA LEU A 28 7.92 11.11 20.93
C LEU A 28 7.36 10.96 19.51
N ILE A 29 7.33 12.04 18.73
CA ILE A 29 6.84 12.02 17.34
C ILE A 29 7.72 11.12 16.48
N ARG A 30 9.03 11.16 16.68
CA ARG A 30 9.97 10.29 15.97
C ARG A 30 9.77 8.81 16.30
N TYR A 31 9.49 8.46 17.56
CA TYR A 31 9.18 7.08 17.96
C TYR A 31 7.85 6.60 17.36
N LEU A 32 6.82 7.46 17.34
CA LEU A 32 5.55 7.14 16.68
C LEU A 32 5.74 6.96 15.16
N GLY A 33 6.59 7.77 14.56
CA GLY A 33 6.98 7.62 13.16
C GLY A 33 7.68 6.29 12.88
N ALA A 34 8.63 5.90 13.73
CA ALA A 34 9.32 4.61 13.61
C ALA A 34 8.33 3.43 13.73
N LEU A 35 7.41 3.50 14.69
CA LEU A 35 6.37 2.48 14.85
C LEU A 35 5.47 2.39 13.61
N ALA A 36 5.05 3.52 13.05
CA ALA A 36 4.24 3.56 11.84
C ALA A 36 5.00 2.98 10.63
N ALA A 37 6.27 3.34 10.44
CA ALA A 37 7.10 2.80 9.37
C ALA A 37 7.29 1.29 9.48
N PHE A 38 7.54 0.79 10.70
CA PHE A 38 7.67 -0.65 10.95
C PHE A 38 6.35 -1.39 10.69
N ALA A 39 5.23 -0.85 11.17
CA ALA A 39 3.90 -1.41 10.91
C ALA A 39 3.58 -1.43 9.41
N GLY A 40 3.96 -0.38 8.68
CA GLY A 40 3.82 -0.31 7.22
C GLY A 40 4.63 -1.37 6.50
N ALA A 41 5.91 -1.56 6.88
CA ALA A 41 6.76 -2.60 6.32
C ALA A 41 6.22 -4.02 6.61
N ALA A 42 5.72 -4.25 7.81
CA ALA A 42 5.09 -5.52 8.19
C ALA A 42 3.79 -5.76 7.38
N CYS A 43 2.97 -4.73 7.18
CA CYS A 43 1.77 -4.77 6.36
C CYS A 43 2.10 -5.13 4.90
N PHE A 44 3.11 -4.51 4.32
CA PHE A 44 3.60 -4.82 2.99
C PHE A 44 4.09 -6.26 2.88
N ALA A 45 4.94 -6.70 3.81
CA ALA A 45 5.44 -8.09 3.84
C ALA A 45 4.30 -9.11 3.95
N ALA A 46 3.31 -8.87 4.82
CA ALA A 46 2.13 -9.71 4.95
C ALA A 46 1.30 -9.75 3.66
N SER A 47 1.21 -8.63 2.94
CA SER A 47 0.51 -8.56 1.65
C SER A 47 1.17 -9.43 0.59
N VAL A 48 2.48 -9.29 0.44
CA VAL A 48 3.28 -10.09 -0.50
C VAL A 48 3.19 -11.58 -0.15
N TYR A 49 3.34 -11.91 1.13
CA TYR A 49 3.25 -13.29 1.60
C TYR A 49 1.88 -13.92 1.34
N THR A 50 0.80 -13.15 1.53
CA THR A 50 -0.58 -13.64 1.29
C THR A 50 -0.85 -13.85 -0.19
N MET A 51 -0.35 -12.96 -1.06
CA MET A 51 -0.51 -13.10 -2.52
C MET A 51 0.31 -14.24 -3.13
N ARG A 52 1.44 -14.60 -2.53
CA ARG A 52 2.36 -15.65 -3.03
C ARG A 52 2.64 -15.49 -4.54
N ASP A 53 2.31 -16.52 -5.33
CA ASP A 53 2.53 -16.54 -6.78
C ASP A 53 1.63 -15.57 -7.56
N SER A 54 0.55 -15.08 -6.94
CA SER A 54 -0.32 -14.05 -7.51
C SER A 54 0.25 -12.63 -7.37
N TRP A 55 1.34 -12.46 -6.61
CA TRP A 55 1.98 -11.15 -6.47
C TRP A 55 2.64 -10.72 -7.78
N ARG A 56 2.20 -9.56 -8.28
CA ARG A 56 2.80 -8.89 -9.44
C ARG A 56 2.93 -7.40 -9.14
N ALA A 57 4.04 -6.81 -9.55
CA ALA A 57 4.21 -5.36 -9.49
C ALA A 57 3.57 -4.73 -10.73
N GLY A 58 2.36 -4.19 -10.60
CA GLY A 58 1.60 -3.57 -11.69
C GLY A 58 0.50 -4.49 -12.28
N ILE A 59 -0.17 -3.98 -13.31
CA ILE A 59 -1.28 -4.68 -13.98
C ILE A 59 -0.71 -5.81 -14.85
N PRO A 60 -1.10 -7.09 -14.66
CA PRO A 60 -0.61 -8.19 -15.46
C PRO A 60 -1.13 -8.11 -16.91
N GLU A 61 -0.23 -8.27 -17.86
CA GLU A 61 -0.60 -8.45 -19.27
C GLU A 61 -0.76 -9.95 -19.58
N GLY A 62 -2.01 -10.41 -19.62
CA GLY A 62 -2.34 -11.68 -20.27
C GLY A 62 -2.72 -12.90 -19.43
N ASP A 63 -2.43 -12.98 -18.13
CA ASP A 63 -2.82 -14.11 -17.30
C ASP A 63 -3.94 -13.75 -16.30
N LYS A 64 -5.01 -14.53 -16.30
CA LYS A 64 -6.05 -14.46 -15.26
C LYS A 64 -5.49 -15.05 -13.97
N THR A 65 -5.05 -14.18 -13.05
CA THR A 65 -4.76 -14.57 -11.67
C THR A 65 -6.07 -14.70 -10.90
N GLU A 66 -6.10 -15.54 -9.87
CA GLU A 66 -7.24 -15.62 -8.96
C GLU A 66 -7.31 -14.40 -8.07
N ILE A 67 -8.52 -14.01 -7.69
CA ILE A 67 -8.74 -12.93 -6.74
C ILE A 67 -8.30 -13.37 -5.33
N VAL A 68 -7.36 -12.67 -4.72
CA VAL A 68 -6.86 -12.98 -3.38
C VAL A 68 -7.64 -12.17 -2.36
N THR A 69 -8.45 -12.85 -1.54
CA THR A 69 -9.31 -12.22 -0.53
C THR A 69 -9.00 -12.62 0.92
N PRO A 70 -8.23 -13.70 1.22
CA PRO A 70 -7.97 -14.13 2.59
C PRO A 70 -6.88 -13.29 3.28
N GLY A 71 -6.71 -13.55 4.59
CA GLY A 71 -5.64 -12.92 5.38
C GLY A 71 -5.80 -11.41 5.48
N ILE A 72 -4.74 -10.66 5.20
CA ILE A 72 -4.74 -9.20 5.27
C ILE A 72 -5.70 -8.56 4.25
N TYR A 73 -6.00 -9.26 3.14
CA TYR A 73 -6.95 -8.83 2.11
C TYR A 73 -8.42 -8.89 2.57
N SER A 74 -8.72 -9.58 3.67
CA SER A 74 -10.04 -9.51 4.31
C SER A 74 -10.28 -8.21 5.09
N MET A 75 -9.20 -7.44 5.37
CA MET A 75 -9.24 -6.19 6.12
C MET A 75 -8.97 -4.96 5.27
N SER A 76 -8.32 -5.12 4.13
CA SER A 76 -8.02 -4.06 3.17
C SER A 76 -7.96 -4.65 1.76
N ARG A 77 -8.51 -3.94 0.77
CA ARG A 77 -8.36 -4.37 -0.63
C ARG A 77 -6.97 -4.05 -1.19
N ASN A 78 -6.28 -3.09 -0.59
CA ASN A 78 -4.98 -2.59 -1.05
C ASN A 78 -3.95 -2.54 0.10
N PRO A 79 -3.70 -3.65 0.82
CA PRO A 79 -2.89 -3.62 2.02
C PRO A 79 -1.41 -3.31 1.73
N ALA A 80 -0.90 -3.67 0.56
CA ALA A 80 0.47 -3.32 0.16
C ALA A 80 0.65 -1.81 0.01
N PHE A 81 -0.30 -1.12 -0.62
CA PHE A 81 -0.28 0.34 -0.76
C PHE A 81 -0.46 1.05 0.58
N LEU A 82 -1.34 0.53 1.44
CA LEU A 82 -1.46 1.01 2.82
C LEU A 82 -0.13 0.88 3.57
N GLY A 83 0.60 -0.22 3.35
CA GLY A 83 1.94 -0.42 3.90
C GLY A 83 2.90 0.67 3.46
N PHE A 84 2.94 1.01 2.17
CA PHE A 84 3.75 2.11 1.64
C PHE A 84 3.36 3.47 2.23
N ASP A 85 2.06 3.79 2.29
CA ASP A 85 1.58 5.05 2.87
C ASP A 85 2.03 5.20 4.34
N LEU A 86 1.93 4.13 5.13
CA LEU A 86 2.41 4.11 6.52
C LEU A 86 3.92 4.30 6.63
N VAL A 87 4.70 3.73 5.71
CA VAL A 87 6.16 3.94 5.66
C VAL A 87 6.46 5.41 5.35
N TYR A 88 5.84 6.00 4.33
CA TYR A 88 6.04 7.42 3.98
C TYR A 88 5.67 8.35 5.12
N ILE A 89 4.53 8.14 5.76
CA ILE A 89 4.12 8.91 6.94
C ILE A 89 5.11 8.72 8.09
N GLY A 90 5.52 7.48 8.34
CA GLY A 90 6.47 7.15 9.40
C GLY A 90 7.81 7.86 9.21
N LEU A 91 8.39 7.77 8.02
CA LEU A 91 9.66 8.43 7.68
C LEU A 91 9.53 9.96 7.74
N LEU A 92 8.42 10.51 7.27
CA LEU A 92 8.14 11.94 7.37
C LEU A 92 8.11 12.41 8.83
N LEU A 93 7.49 11.67 9.74
CA LEU A 93 7.47 11.99 11.17
C LEU A 93 8.84 11.84 11.83
N MET A 94 9.66 10.88 11.38
CA MET A 94 11.02 10.69 11.90
C MET A 94 12.00 11.77 11.45
N PHE A 95 11.91 12.18 10.19
CA PHE A 95 12.92 12.99 9.49
C PHE A 95 12.32 14.21 8.81
N PHE A 96 11.36 14.85 9.45
CA PHE A 96 10.60 15.94 8.86
C PHE A 96 11.49 17.03 8.24
N ASN A 97 11.27 17.28 6.97
CA ASN A 97 11.69 18.49 6.28
C ASN A 97 10.68 18.81 5.14
N PRO A 98 10.60 20.08 4.69
CA PRO A 98 9.62 20.47 3.67
C PRO A 98 9.76 19.75 2.33
N VAL A 99 10.97 19.38 1.94
CA VAL A 99 11.24 18.65 0.69
C VAL A 99 10.67 17.23 0.81
N LEU A 100 10.98 16.53 1.90
CA LEU A 100 10.43 15.20 2.19
C LEU A 100 8.89 15.23 2.23
N LEU A 101 8.30 16.26 2.84
CA LEU A 101 6.84 16.43 2.88
C LEU A 101 6.23 16.48 1.47
N VAL A 102 6.79 17.30 0.58
CA VAL A 102 6.28 17.43 -0.79
C VAL A 102 6.41 16.11 -1.55
N PHE A 103 7.56 15.42 -1.43
CA PHE A 103 7.77 14.14 -2.10
C PHE A 103 6.89 13.02 -1.53
N SER A 104 6.69 12.95 -0.21
CA SER A 104 5.78 11.98 0.43
C SER A 104 4.34 12.18 -0.03
N ILE A 105 3.83 13.42 -0.05
CA ILE A 105 2.49 13.73 -0.56
C ILE A 105 2.38 13.31 -2.03
N PHE A 106 3.37 13.65 -2.85
CA PHE A 106 3.37 13.26 -4.26
C PHE A 106 3.34 11.74 -4.43
N ALA A 107 4.17 11.00 -3.68
CA ALA A 107 4.21 9.54 -3.72
C ALA A 107 2.85 8.92 -3.33
N MET A 108 2.25 9.38 -2.23
CA MET A 108 0.94 8.88 -1.77
C MET A 108 -0.17 9.17 -2.78
N LEU A 109 -0.16 10.34 -3.43
CA LEU A 109 -1.10 10.63 -4.52
C LEU A 109 -0.91 9.70 -5.72
N MET A 110 0.33 9.41 -6.11
CA MET A 110 0.64 8.48 -7.20
C MET A 110 0.21 7.05 -6.85
N LEU A 111 0.44 6.60 -5.62
CA LEU A 111 -0.05 5.31 -5.13
C LEU A 111 -1.58 5.24 -5.15
N HIS A 112 -2.26 6.30 -4.71
CA HIS A 112 -3.73 6.35 -4.77
C HIS A 112 -4.25 6.24 -6.22
N MET A 113 -3.62 6.94 -7.16
CA MET A 113 -3.99 6.82 -8.58
C MET A 113 -3.73 5.41 -9.12
N GLN A 114 -2.66 4.75 -8.69
CA GLN A 114 -2.39 3.37 -9.06
C GLN A 114 -3.45 2.42 -8.49
N ILE A 115 -3.85 2.59 -7.22
CA ILE A 115 -4.97 1.83 -6.63
C ILE A 115 -6.24 1.94 -7.51
N LEU A 116 -6.60 3.14 -7.95
CA LEU A 116 -7.78 3.35 -8.78
C LEU A 116 -7.69 2.61 -10.12
N GLN A 117 -6.51 2.56 -10.73
CA GLN A 117 -6.26 1.82 -11.97
C GLN A 117 -6.34 0.30 -11.75
N GLU A 118 -5.73 -0.19 -10.67
CA GLU A 118 -5.78 -1.62 -10.32
C GLU A 118 -7.21 -2.06 -9.95
N GLU A 119 -7.94 -1.27 -9.17
CA GLU A 119 -9.34 -1.57 -8.86
C GLU A 119 -10.24 -1.60 -10.10
N LYS A 120 -9.98 -0.71 -11.06
CA LYS A 120 -10.70 -0.75 -12.35
C LYS A 120 -10.36 -2.02 -13.12
N TYR A 121 -9.08 -2.37 -13.23
CA TYR A 121 -8.65 -3.60 -13.87
C TYR A 121 -9.27 -4.85 -13.21
N MET A 122 -9.32 -4.89 -11.88
CA MET A 122 -9.95 -5.99 -11.13
C MET A 122 -11.45 -6.09 -11.42
N ALA A 123 -12.16 -4.97 -11.50
CA ALA A 123 -13.58 -4.94 -11.84
C ALA A 123 -13.82 -5.42 -13.29
N ASP A 124 -12.99 -4.99 -14.23
CA ASP A 124 -13.11 -5.38 -15.63
C ASP A 124 -12.76 -6.87 -15.84
N THR A 125 -11.82 -7.41 -15.04
CA THR A 125 -11.32 -8.80 -15.18
C THR A 125 -12.19 -9.81 -14.45
N PHE A 126 -12.59 -9.52 -13.20
CA PHE A 126 -13.28 -10.46 -12.30
C PHE A 126 -14.78 -10.16 -12.16
N GLY A 127 -15.25 -9.01 -12.65
CA GLY A 127 -16.67 -8.65 -12.68
C GLY A 127 -17.37 -8.78 -11.32
N GLY A 128 -18.45 -9.57 -11.30
CA GLY A 128 -19.31 -9.72 -10.11
C GLY A 128 -18.61 -10.30 -8.88
N GLU A 129 -17.54 -11.08 -9.05
CA GLU A 129 -16.75 -11.60 -7.92
C GLU A 129 -16.01 -10.46 -7.21
N TYR A 130 -15.37 -9.57 -7.98
CA TYR A 130 -14.72 -8.38 -7.41
C TYR A 130 -15.72 -7.41 -6.79
N GLU A 131 -16.89 -7.21 -7.40
CA GLU A 131 -17.94 -6.35 -6.85
C GLU A 131 -18.40 -6.82 -5.47
N LYS A 132 -18.66 -8.12 -5.29
CA LYS A 132 -19.00 -8.71 -3.99
C LYS A 132 -17.89 -8.49 -2.96
N TYR A 133 -16.63 -8.67 -3.35
CA TYR A 133 -15.49 -8.40 -2.48
C TYR A 133 -15.45 -6.92 -2.08
N ARG A 134 -15.63 -6.00 -3.04
CA ARG A 134 -15.64 -4.55 -2.83
C ARG A 134 -16.76 -4.08 -1.90
N GLU A 135 -17.90 -4.75 -1.92
CA GLU A 135 -19.02 -4.46 -0.99
C GLU A 135 -18.67 -4.79 0.46
N HIS A 136 -17.83 -5.79 0.70
CA HIS A 136 -17.51 -6.29 2.03
C HIS A 136 -16.20 -5.72 2.62
N VAL A 137 -15.24 -5.38 1.79
CA VAL A 137 -13.91 -4.91 2.23
C VAL A 137 -13.66 -3.50 1.73
N TYR A 138 -13.21 -2.60 2.64
CA TYR A 138 -12.89 -1.22 2.27
C TYR A 138 -11.57 -1.14 1.50
N ARG A 139 -11.38 -0.02 0.76
CA ARG A 139 -10.17 0.23 -0.04
C ARG A 139 -8.91 0.22 0.78
N TYR A 140 -8.91 0.91 1.92
CA TYR A 140 -7.74 1.03 2.79
C TYR A 140 -7.83 0.13 4.01
N ILE A 141 -8.72 0.41 4.95
CA ILE A 141 -8.85 -0.35 6.20
C ILE A 141 -10.31 -0.58 6.56
N GLY A 142 -10.61 -1.82 6.92
CA GLY A 142 -11.89 -2.24 7.46
C GLY A 142 -12.67 -3.18 6.56
N SER A 143 -13.62 -3.90 7.20
CA SER A 143 -14.57 -4.75 6.51
C SER A 143 -15.97 -4.61 7.13
N LYS A 144 -17.01 -4.80 6.32
CA LYS A 144 -18.42 -4.78 6.74
C LYS A 144 -18.92 -6.14 7.22
N GLY A 145 -18.02 -7.09 7.45
CA GLY A 145 -18.32 -8.46 7.86
C GLY A 145 -17.38 -9.46 7.20
N ARG A 146 -17.49 -10.73 7.60
CA ARG A 146 -16.64 -11.79 7.07
C ARG A 146 -17.03 -12.03 5.60
N TYR A 147 -16.14 -11.72 4.68
CA TYR A 147 -16.24 -12.17 3.30
C TYR A 147 -16.07 -13.70 3.27
N GLY A 148 -17.18 -14.42 3.10
CA GLY A 148 -17.14 -15.84 2.83
C GLY A 148 -16.74 -16.05 1.37
N GLY A 149 -15.47 -15.98 1.06
CA GLY A 149 -14.96 -16.48 -0.21
C GLY A 149 -15.39 -17.95 -0.33
N ASN A 150 -15.89 -18.36 -1.48
CA ASN A 150 -16.27 -19.71 -1.77
C ASN A 150 -15.15 -20.67 -1.30
N THR A 151 -15.33 -21.27 -0.14
CA THR A 151 -14.75 -22.58 0.11
C THR A 151 -15.48 -23.51 -0.84
N ASN A 152 -14.81 -23.87 -1.93
CA ASN A 152 -15.28 -24.86 -2.87
C ASN A 152 -15.91 -26.01 -2.09
N GLU A 153 -17.21 -26.12 -2.19
CA GLU A 153 -17.88 -27.37 -1.91
C GLU A 153 -17.33 -28.39 -2.91
N THR A 154 -16.64 -29.36 -2.39
CA THR A 154 -16.21 -30.59 -3.02
C THR A 154 -17.40 -31.38 -3.56
#